data_a3ce6aeed29a3da7bee4a83534efb7c4
#
_entry.id   a3ce6aeed29a3da7bee4a83534efb7c4
#
_cell.length_a   1.000
_cell.length_b   1.000
_cell.length_c   1.000
_cell.angle_alpha   90.00
_cell.angle_beta   90.00
_cell.angle_gamma   90.00
#
_symmetry.space_group_name_H-M   'P 1'
#
loop_
_entity.id
_entity.type
_entity.pdbx_description
1 polymer ?
#
loop_
_entity_poly.entity_id
_entity_poly.type
_entity_poly.pdbx_seq_one_letter_code
_entity_poly.pdbx_strand_id
1 'polypeptide(L)'
;MVNYNKLLKKLEEKGINSYVIRKNGLIPQSTLTKFKMCSGTPEEIKKKLEDYKNDPKHNGKEFMYDVSTKTIEDLCQLLQCQPQDIMDWEVELDPELSYERKLCEE
;
A
#
# COMPACT_ATOMS: atom_id res chain seq x y z
N MET A 1 -7.77 3.41 4.61
CA MET A 1 -6.39 3.19 4.20
C MET A 1 -6.30 1.94 3.34
N VAL A 2 -5.42 1.93 2.35
CA VAL A 2 -5.25 0.77 1.47
C VAL A 2 -4.63 -0.41 2.23
N ASN A 3 -5.00 -1.63 1.84
CA ASN A 3 -4.48 -2.86 2.41
C ASN A 3 -4.17 -3.84 1.28
N TYR A 4 -2.97 -4.40 1.30
CA TYR A 4 -2.49 -5.30 0.26
C TYR A 4 -2.39 -6.77 0.69
N ASN A 5 -3.10 -7.17 1.74
CA ASN A 5 -3.11 -8.57 2.19
C ASN A 5 -3.49 -9.54 1.08
N LYS A 6 -4.48 -9.17 0.26
CA LYS A 6 -4.93 -10.00 -0.86
C LYS A 6 -3.82 -10.18 -1.90
N LEU A 7 -3.05 -9.12 -2.18
CA LEU A 7 -1.94 -9.19 -3.13
C LEU A 7 -0.87 -10.16 -2.64
N LEU A 8 -0.45 -10.01 -1.38
CA LEU A 8 0.61 -10.85 -0.81
C LEU A 8 0.18 -12.31 -0.77
N LYS A 9 -1.08 -12.58 -0.44
CA LYS A 9 -1.63 -13.93 -0.46
C LYS A 9 -1.63 -14.52 -1.87
N LYS A 10 -2.02 -13.73 -2.87
CA LYS A 10 -2.03 -14.18 -4.27
C LYS A 10 -0.63 -14.51 -4.78
N LEU A 11 0.34 -13.69 -4.43
CA LEU A 11 1.74 -13.94 -4.78
C LEU A 11 2.23 -15.24 -4.14
N GLU A 12 1.91 -15.45 -2.87
CA GLU A 12 2.27 -16.68 -2.15
C GLU A 12 1.63 -17.91 -2.80
N GLU A 13 0.33 -17.85 -3.13
CA GLU A 13 -0.40 -18.93 -3.76
C GLU A 13 0.20 -19.34 -5.12
N LYS A 14 0.78 -18.37 -5.82
CA LYS A 14 1.41 -18.62 -7.13
C LYS A 14 2.90 -18.97 -7.02
N GLY A 15 3.44 -19.04 -5.80
CA GLY A 15 4.85 -19.31 -5.58
C GLY A 15 5.76 -18.15 -5.98
N ILE A 16 5.23 -16.94 -6.10
CA ILE A 16 6.00 -15.75 -6.46
C ILE A 16 6.55 -15.13 -5.18
N ASN A 17 7.72 -15.60 -4.77
CA ASN A 17 8.40 -15.09 -3.57
C ASN A 17 9.37 -13.94 -3.91
N SER A 18 10.03 -13.39 -2.90
CA SER A 18 10.97 -12.28 -3.09
C SER A 18 12.10 -12.60 -4.07
N TYR A 19 12.57 -13.84 -4.06
CA TYR A 19 13.62 -14.29 -4.98
C TYR A 19 13.13 -14.25 -6.43
N VAL A 20 11.94 -14.80 -6.70
CA VAL A 20 11.34 -14.80 -8.05
C VAL A 20 11.10 -13.37 -8.52
N ILE A 21 10.61 -12.51 -7.64
CA ILE A 21 10.36 -11.10 -7.95
C ILE A 21 11.65 -10.41 -8.39
N ARG A 22 12.73 -10.57 -7.61
CA ARG A 22 14.01 -9.93 -7.92
C ARG A 22 14.65 -10.50 -9.17
N LYS A 23 14.66 -11.83 -9.31
CA LYS A 23 15.27 -12.50 -10.44
C LYS A 23 14.64 -12.08 -11.77
N ASN A 24 13.33 -11.92 -11.80
CA ASN A 24 12.58 -11.62 -13.01
C ASN A 24 12.20 -10.14 -13.17
N GLY A 25 12.56 -9.31 -12.21
CA GLY A 25 12.25 -7.88 -12.25
C GLY A 25 10.76 -7.57 -12.25
N LEU A 26 9.96 -8.38 -11.55
CA LEU A 26 8.50 -8.27 -11.61
C LEU A 26 7.96 -7.05 -10.87
N ILE A 27 8.57 -6.72 -9.73
CA ILE A 27 8.14 -5.60 -8.89
C ILE A 27 9.41 -4.92 -8.36
N PRO A 28 9.55 -3.58 -8.50
CA PRO A 28 10.67 -2.87 -7.88
C PRO A 28 10.68 -3.07 -6.36
N GLN A 29 11.85 -3.14 -5.74
CA GLN A 29 11.97 -3.36 -4.30
C GLN A 29 11.27 -2.26 -3.48
N SER A 30 11.37 -1.01 -3.91
CA SER A 30 10.69 0.11 -3.24
C SER A 30 9.17 -0.08 -3.25
N THR A 31 8.62 -0.57 -4.36
CA THR A 31 7.19 -0.83 -4.50
C THR A 31 6.76 -2.02 -3.64
N LEU A 32 7.56 -3.09 -3.64
CA LEU A 32 7.29 -4.26 -2.80
C LEU A 32 7.28 -3.88 -1.31
N THR A 33 8.19 -3.00 -0.89
CA THR A 33 8.21 -2.48 0.47
C THR A 33 6.91 -1.76 0.81
N LYS A 34 6.36 -0.97 -0.11
CA LYS A 34 5.08 -0.30 0.08
C LYS A 34 3.94 -1.29 0.32
N PHE A 35 3.92 -2.38 -0.44
CA PHE A 35 2.91 -3.42 -0.27
C PHE A 35 3.03 -4.10 1.09
N LYS A 36 4.25 -4.39 1.54
CA LYS A 36 4.49 -5.00 2.84
C LYS A 36 4.16 -4.07 4.01
N MET A 37 4.45 -2.79 3.86
CA MET A 37 4.12 -1.79 4.88
C MET A 37 2.61 -1.63 5.07
N CYS A 38 1.84 -1.75 4.01
CA CYS A 38 0.38 -1.62 4.03
C CYS A 38 -0.29 -2.99 4.06
N SER A 39 0.24 -3.93 4.83
CA SER A 39 -0.31 -5.28 5.01
C SER A 39 -0.36 -5.63 6.50
N GLY A 40 -1.23 -6.57 6.85
CA GLY A 40 -1.49 -6.95 8.23
C GLY A 40 -2.80 -6.39 8.74
N THR A 41 -2.96 -6.32 10.06
CA THR A 41 -4.12 -5.68 10.67
C THR A 41 -3.97 -4.16 10.60
N PRO A 42 -5.09 -3.39 10.75
CA PRO A 42 -4.99 -1.93 10.79
C PRO A 42 -4.02 -1.43 11.86
N GLU A 43 -3.97 -2.08 13.03
CA GLU A 43 -3.06 -1.73 14.11
C GLU A 43 -1.61 -1.98 13.74
N GLU A 44 -1.33 -3.10 13.06
CA GLU A 44 0.02 -3.43 12.60
C GLU A 44 0.51 -2.43 11.56
N ILE A 45 -0.34 -2.06 10.62
CA ILE A 45 -0.01 -1.06 9.59
C ILE A 45 0.30 0.28 10.24
N LYS A 46 -0.55 0.71 11.17
CA LYS A 46 -0.38 1.97 11.89
C LYS A 46 0.94 1.99 12.65
N LYS A 47 1.26 0.89 13.33
CA LYS A 47 2.52 0.77 14.07
C LYS A 47 3.73 0.85 13.14
N LYS A 48 3.70 0.15 12.01
CA LYS A 48 4.80 0.19 11.03
C LYS A 48 5.03 1.62 10.52
N LEU A 49 3.97 2.35 10.23
CA LEU A 49 4.07 3.73 9.75
C LEU A 49 4.59 4.66 10.82
N GLU A 50 4.16 4.49 12.08
CA GLU A 50 4.65 5.26 13.21
C GLU A 50 6.13 4.97 13.48
N ASP A 51 6.53 3.70 13.47
CA ASP A 51 7.92 3.28 13.67
C ASP A 51 8.83 3.89 12.60
N TYR A 52 8.38 3.92 11.36
CA TYR A 52 9.13 4.55 10.28
C TYR A 52 9.33 6.04 10.53
N LYS A 53 8.25 6.75 10.87
CA LYS A 53 8.28 8.18 11.14
C LYS A 53 9.17 8.53 12.34
N ASN A 54 9.16 7.66 13.36
CA ASN A 54 9.91 7.87 14.59
C ASN A 54 11.38 7.44 14.48
N ASP A 55 11.78 6.79 13.40
CA ASP A 55 13.17 6.45 13.16
C ASP A 55 13.97 7.72 12.89
N PRO A 56 15.04 8.01 13.64
CA PRO A 56 15.85 9.22 13.45
C PRO A 56 16.36 9.40 12.01
N LYS A 57 16.57 8.31 11.29
CA LYS A 57 17.05 8.34 9.91
C LYS A 57 16.07 9.04 8.97
N HIS A 58 14.80 9.08 9.32
CA HIS A 58 13.76 9.63 8.45
C HIS A 58 13.38 11.08 8.78
N ASN A 59 13.98 11.66 9.81
CA ASN A 59 13.78 13.06 10.20
C ASN A 59 12.30 13.47 10.35
N GLY A 60 11.47 12.57 10.89
CA GLY A 60 10.05 12.82 11.10
C GLY A 60 9.20 12.73 9.83
N LYS A 61 9.76 12.32 8.71
CA LYS A 61 9.02 12.16 7.46
C LYS A 61 8.14 10.93 7.50
N GLU A 62 6.95 11.06 6.96
CA GLU A 62 6.02 9.95 6.83
C GLU A 62 6.42 9.05 5.68
N PHE A 63 6.13 7.75 5.83
CA PHE A 63 6.37 6.79 4.76
C PHE A 63 5.39 7.05 3.61
N MET A 64 5.93 7.21 2.40
CA MET A 64 5.13 7.42 1.20
C MET A 64 4.73 6.07 0.63
N TYR A 65 3.47 5.68 0.87
CA TYR A 65 2.98 4.36 0.45
C TYR A 65 2.11 4.39 -0.81
N ASP A 66 2.04 5.53 -1.47
CA ASP A 66 1.29 5.65 -2.71
C ASP A 66 1.91 4.83 -3.83
N VAL A 67 1.06 4.16 -4.60
CA VAL A 67 1.47 3.34 -5.73
C VAL A 67 0.70 3.83 -6.94
N SER A 68 1.37 3.96 -8.08
CA SER A 68 0.72 4.46 -9.28
C SER A 68 -0.35 3.49 -9.80
N THR A 69 -1.38 4.02 -10.42
CA THR A 69 -2.41 3.19 -11.04
C THR A 69 -1.82 2.31 -12.14
N LYS A 70 -0.79 2.79 -12.83
CA LYS A 70 -0.09 2.00 -13.85
C LYS A 70 0.54 0.75 -13.25
N THR A 71 1.17 0.88 -12.07
CA THR A 71 1.74 -0.27 -11.36
C THR A 71 0.66 -1.27 -10.98
N ILE A 72 -0.50 -0.80 -10.51
CA ILE A 72 -1.63 -1.67 -10.18
C ILE A 72 -2.13 -2.40 -11.42
N GLU A 73 -2.26 -1.69 -12.55
CA GLU A 73 -2.66 -2.31 -13.82
C GLU A 73 -1.67 -3.41 -14.25
N ASP A 74 -0.38 -3.14 -14.14
CA ASP A 74 0.65 -4.10 -14.50
C ASP A 74 0.60 -5.36 -13.63
N LEU A 75 0.34 -5.18 -12.33
CA LEU A 75 0.16 -6.31 -11.41
C LEU A 75 -1.08 -7.12 -11.76
N CYS A 76 -2.17 -6.44 -12.10
CA CYS A 76 -3.40 -7.11 -12.52
C CYS A 76 -3.17 -7.94 -13.79
N GLN A 77 -2.39 -7.43 -14.74
CA GLN A 77 -2.01 -8.18 -15.93
C GLN A 77 -1.15 -9.39 -15.57
N LEU A 78 -0.14 -9.18 -14.71
CA LEU A 78 0.75 -10.24 -14.27
C LEU A 78 -0.02 -11.38 -13.59
N LEU A 79 -0.98 -11.05 -12.73
CA LEU A 79 -1.74 -12.01 -11.93
C LEU A 79 -3.07 -12.41 -12.57
N GLN A 80 -3.43 -11.81 -13.71
CA GLN A 80 -4.70 -12.02 -14.42
C GLN A 80 -5.90 -11.86 -13.50
N CYS A 81 -6.01 -10.68 -12.89
CA CYS A 81 -7.08 -10.35 -11.95
C CYS A 81 -7.42 -8.86 -12.01
N GLN A 82 -8.35 -8.44 -11.18
CA GLN A 82 -8.80 -7.05 -11.09
C GLN A 82 -8.23 -6.38 -9.84
N PRO A 83 -8.21 -5.03 -9.76
CA PRO A 83 -7.69 -4.34 -8.58
C PRO A 83 -8.32 -4.76 -7.25
N GLN A 84 -9.63 -5.02 -7.24
CA GLN A 84 -10.32 -5.45 -6.02
C GLN A 84 -9.91 -6.86 -5.56
N ASP A 85 -9.22 -7.62 -6.40
CA ASP A 85 -8.71 -8.93 -6.06
C ASP A 85 -7.35 -8.88 -5.35
N ILE A 86 -6.68 -7.72 -5.39
CA ILE A 86 -5.34 -7.56 -4.82
C ILE A 86 -5.27 -6.46 -3.75
N MET A 87 -6.32 -5.67 -3.56
CA MET A 87 -6.29 -4.60 -2.57
C MET A 87 -7.68 -4.35 -1.99
N ASP A 88 -7.70 -3.96 -0.72
CA ASP A 88 -8.87 -3.40 -0.06
C ASP A 88 -8.56 -1.95 0.28
N TRP A 89 -9.54 -1.08 0.18
CA TRP A 89 -9.31 0.32 0.47
C TRP A 89 -10.53 0.91 1.17
N GLU A 90 -10.33 1.32 2.41
CA GLU A 90 -11.32 2.05 3.19
C GLU A 90 -10.72 3.39 3.61
N VAL A 91 -11.52 4.42 3.54
CA VAL A 91 -11.13 5.76 3.95
C VAL A 91 -11.93 6.12 5.20
N GLU A 92 -11.22 6.42 6.28
CA GLU A 92 -11.84 6.95 7.50
C GLU A 92 -12.20 8.40 7.24
N LEU A 93 -13.51 8.67 7.13
CA LEU A 93 -14.00 10.00 6.75
C LEU A 93 -13.99 10.95 7.95
N ASP A 94 -13.37 12.10 7.76
CA ASP A 94 -13.36 13.19 8.73
C ASP A 94 -14.30 14.29 8.21
N PRO A 95 -15.43 14.54 8.89
CA PRO A 95 -16.37 15.59 8.45
C PRO A 95 -15.77 16.98 8.35
N GLU A 96 -14.71 17.26 9.13
CA GLU A 96 -14.03 18.57 9.08
C GLU A 96 -13.32 18.81 7.76
N LEU A 97 -13.01 17.75 7.00
CA LEU A 97 -12.34 17.84 5.72
C LEU A 97 -13.32 17.80 4.54
N SER A 98 -14.63 17.84 4.81
CA SER A 98 -15.64 17.82 3.77
C SER A 98 -15.62 19.11 2.95
N TYR A 99 -16.14 19.03 1.72
CA TYR A 99 -16.26 20.18 0.83
C TYR A 99 -17.07 21.30 1.47
N GLU A 100 -18.16 20.97 2.15
CA GLU A 100 -19.03 21.92 2.82
C GLU A 100 -18.32 22.67 3.94
N ARG A 101 -17.49 21.98 4.72
CA ARG A 101 -16.69 22.61 5.79
C ARG A 101 -15.63 23.53 5.19
N LYS A 102 -14.99 23.11 4.11
CA LYS A 102 -13.99 23.94 3.42
C LYS A 102 -14.60 25.24 2.89
N LEU A 103 -15.82 25.20 2.38
CA LEU A 103 -16.53 26.39 1.93
C LEU A 103 -16.90 27.32 3.08
N CYS A 104 -17.28 26.77 4.23
CA CYS A 104 -17.69 27.57 5.39
C CYS A 104 -16.52 28.31 6.04
N GLU A 105 -15.28 27.94 5.77
CA GLU A 105 -14.08 28.60 6.29
C GLU A 105 -13.73 29.88 5.53
N GLU A 106 -14.38 30.14 4.44
CA GLU A 106 -14.23 31.40 3.69
C GLU A 106 -15.12 32.48 4.31
#